data_6643e9d7c01906c3fbd0618080886815
#
_entry.id   6643e9d7c01906c3fbd0618080886815
#
_cell.length_a   1.000
_cell.length_b   1.000
_cell.length_c   1.000
_cell.angle_alpha   90.00
_cell.angle_beta   90.00
_cell.angle_gamma   90.00
#
_symmetry.space_group_name_H-M   'P 1'
#
loop_
_entity.id
_entity.type
_entity.pdbx_description
1 polymer ?
#
loop_
_entity_poly.entity_id
_entity_poly.type
_entity_poly.pdbx_seq_one_letter_code
_entity_poly.pdbx_strand_id
1 'polypeptide(L)'
;MAANSGENFWLETPTGLTLAVKAHPGARRAQLGPVIQAAPAPGWPPARLKISIAAAPEDGRANAAIIQALAAWLGIKPAALTQEAGHTARDKKFRIAGASAEDFAAQLAAFQP
;
A
#
# COMPACT_ATOMS: atom_id res chain seq x y z
N MET A 1 -16.61 -15.63 -4.76
CA MET A 1 -16.18 -15.64 -6.00
C MET A 1 -15.09 -14.63 -6.29
N ALA A 2 -14.42 -14.84 -7.26
CA ALA A 2 -13.25 -14.05 -7.56
C ALA A 2 -13.57 -12.67 -8.12
N ALA A 3 -14.73 -12.15 -7.78
CA ALA A 3 -15.18 -10.90 -8.35
C ALA A 3 -14.21 -9.77 -8.18
N ASN A 4 -13.43 -9.79 -7.10
CA ASN A 4 -12.54 -8.68 -6.80
C ASN A 4 -11.12 -8.90 -7.27
N SER A 5 -10.84 -10.00 -7.94
CA SER A 5 -9.46 -10.34 -8.26
C SER A 5 -8.77 -9.30 -9.13
N GLY A 6 -9.51 -8.56 -9.96
CA GLY A 6 -8.94 -7.53 -10.81
C GLY A 6 -8.87 -6.15 -10.17
N GLU A 7 -9.23 -6.02 -8.91
CA GLU A 7 -9.41 -4.72 -8.28
C GLU A 7 -8.69 -4.56 -6.96
N ASN A 8 -7.90 -5.54 -6.57
CA ASN A 8 -7.20 -5.50 -5.30
C ASN A 8 -5.95 -4.63 -5.38
N PHE A 9 -5.65 -3.94 -4.29
CA PHE A 9 -4.41 -3.18 -4.17
C PHE A 9 -3.29 -4.02 -3.58
N TRP A 10 -3.49 -5.33 -3.48
CA TRP A 10 -2.50 -6.24 -2.90
C TRP A 10 -2.41 -7.51 -3.74
N LEU A 11 -1.25 -8.18 -3.65
CA LEU A 11 -0.99 -9.46 -4.28
C LEU A 11 -0.22 -10.34 -3.31
N GLU A 12 -0.62 -11.61 -3.23
CA GLU A 12 0.21 -12.59 -2.56
C GLU A 12 1.26 -13.12 -3.53
N THR A 13 2.48 -13.30 -3.04
CA THR A 13 3.57 -13.88 -3.80
C THR A 13 4.19 -15.00 -2.99
N PRO A 14 5.03 -15.84 -3.60
CA PRO A 14 5.71 -16.90 -2.83
C PRO A 14 6.55 -16.37 -1.68
N THR A 15 6.98 -15.11 -1.71
CA THR A 15 7.85 -14.54 -0.69
C THR A 15 7.14 -13.61 0.27
N GLY A 16 5.85 -13.32 0.07
CA GLY A 16 5.13 -12.47 0.99
C GLY A 16 3.94 -11.78 0.37
N LEU A 17 3.50 -10.70 1.01
CA LEU A 17 2.36 -9.91 0.59
C LEU A 17 2.84 -8.57 0.04
N THR A 18 2.41 -8.25 -1.16
CA THR A 18 2.74 -6.98 -1.81
C THR A 18 1.56 -6.03 -1.74
N LEU A 19 1.81 -4.79 -1.36
CA LEU A 19 0.81 -3.73 -1.30
C LEU A 19 1.21 -2.62 -2.25
N ALA A 20 0.24 -2.10 -3.00
CA ALA A 20 0.47 -0.97 -3.88
C ALA A 20 -0.36 0.23 -3.41
N VAL A 21 0.29 1.38 -3.29
CA VAL A 21 -0.36 2.59 -2.82
C VAL A 21 -0.13 3.72 -3.81
N LYS A 22 -1.03 4.70 -3.76
CA LYS A 22 -0.85 5.96 -4.47
C LYS A 22 -0.73 7.07 -3.44
N ALA A 23 0.44 7.69 -3.38
CA ALA A 23 0.72 8.71 -2.39
C ALA A 23 0.09 10.04 -2.75
N HIS A 24 -0.47 10.71 -1.76
CA HIS A 24 -0.99 12.07 -1.89
C HIS A 24 -0.37 12.92 -0.79
N PRO A 25 0.84 13.44 -1.03
CA PRO A 25 1.54 14.23 0.00
C PRO A 25 0.97 15.63 0.13
N GLY A 26 1.29 16.30 1.22
CA GLY A 26 0.84 17.65 1.46
C GLY A 26 -0.62 17.78 1.82
N ALA A 27 -1.25 16.70 2.22
CA ALA A 27 -2.65 16.74 2.64
C ALA A 27 -2.76 17.38 4.03
N ARG A 28 -3.96 17.87 4.35
CA ARG A 28 -4.18 18.47 5.67
C ARG A 28 -4.12 17.45 6.78
N ARG A 29 -4.53 16.22 6.50
CA ARG A 29 -4.49 15.14 7.47
C ARG A 29 -4.21 13.82 6.78
N ALA A 30 -3.67 12.88 7.53
CA ALA A 30 -3.43 11.55 7.02
C ALA A 30 -4.75 10.81 6.85
N GLN A 31 -4.85 10.04 5.77
CA GLN A 31 -6.06 9.27 5.50
C GLN A 31 -5.71 8.10 4.59
N LEU A 32 -6.29 6.94 4.89
CA LEU A 32 -6.18 5.76 4.04
C LEU A 32 -7.45 5.64 3.21
N GLY A 33 -7.26 5.27 1.94
CA GLY A 33 -8.37 5.06 1.02
C GLY A 33 -8.75 6.29 0.25
N PRO A 34 -9.60 6.13 -0.72
CA PRO A 34 -10.18 4.88 -1.20
C PRO A 34 -9.22 4.08 -2.06
N VAL A 35 -9.67 2.90 -2.49
CA VAL A 35 -8.95 2.11 -3.49
C VAL A 35 -9.26 2.70 -4.86
N ILE A 36 -8.23 2.91 -5.66
CA ILE A 36 -8.38 3.47 -7.01
C ILE A 36 -7.78 2.50 -8.02
N GLN A 37 -8.37 2.48 -9.21
CA GLN A 37 -7.88 1.64 -10.30
C GLN A 37 -6.58 2.20 -10.85
N ALA A 38 -5.77 1.30 -11.41
CA ALA A 38 -4.51 1.68 -12.02
C ALA A 38 -4.35 0.97 -13.35
N ALA A 39 -3.53 1.53 -14.22
CA ALA A 39 -3.19 0.88 -15.48
C ALA A 39 -2.42 -0.41 -15.15
N PRO A 40 -2.63 -1.47 -15.94
CA PRO A 40 -1.89 -2.70 -15.73
C PRO A 40 -0.39 -2.48 -15.80
N ALA A 41 0.34 -3.12 -14.89
CA ALA A 41 1.79 -3.07 -14.87
C ALA A 41 2.30 -4.42 -14.34
N PRO A 42 3.32 -5.00 -14.99
CA PRO A 42 3.85 -6.30 -14.56
C PRO A 42 4.35 -6.23 -13.12
N GLY A 43 3.96 -7.21 -12.31
CA GLY A 43 4.39 -7.28 -10.92
C GLY A 43 3.68 -6.35 -9.97
N TRP A 44 2.71 -5.59 -10.46
CA TRP A 44 1.94 -4.69 -9.61
C TRP A 44 0.50 -5.19 -9.44
N PRO A 45 -0.07 -4.98 -8.26
CA PRO A 45 -1.52 -5.20 -8.09
C PRO A 45 -2.33 -4.33 -9.05
N PRO A 46 -3.54 -4.74 -9.39
CA PRO A 46 -4.36 -4.00 -10.37
C PRO A 46 -4.91 -2.67 -9.87
N ALA A 47 -4.84 -2.41 -8.58
CA ALA A 47 -5.35 -1.17 -8.01
C ALA A 47 -4.34 -0.59 -7.02
N ARG A 48 -4.66 0.59 -6.51
CA ARG A 48 -3.82 1.28 -5.53
C ARG A 48 -4.67 1.68 -4.34
N LEU A 49 -4.12 1.57 -3.15
CA LEU A 49 -4.73 2.16 -1.97
C LEU A 49 -4.23 3.61 -1.89
N LYS A 50 -5.12 4.56 -2.06
CA LYS A 50 -4.72 5.96 -1.92
C LYS A 50 -4.32 6.21 -0.47
N ILE A 51 -3.21 6.90 -0.27
CA ILE A 51 -2.77 7.24 1.07
C ILE A 51 -2.40 8.72 1.10
N SER A 52 -3.16 9.48 1.88
CA SER A 52 -2.94 10.91 2.05
C SER A 52 -2.07 11.11 3.29
N ILE A 53 -1.03 11.90 3.14
CA ILE A 53 -0.11 12.19 4.23
C ILE A 53 0.17 13.68 4.30
N ALA A 54 0.42 14.17 5.50
CA ALA A 54 0.71 15.59 5.71
C ALA A 54 2.16 15.94 5.36
N ALA A 55 3.05 14.94 5.30
CA ALA A 55 4.46 15.18 5.06
C ALA A 55 4.73 15.66 3.64
N ALA A 56 5.76 16.50 3.50
CA ALA A 56 6.23 16.93 2.20
C ALA A 56 6.91 15.76 1.47
N PRO A 57 6.94 15.77 0.13
CA PRO A 57 7.51 14.65 -0.62
C PRO A 57 9.04 14.59 -0.61
N GLU A 58 9.72 15.65 -0.20
CA GLU A 58 11.18 15.72 -0.28
C GLU A 58 11.85 14.89 0.82
N ASP A 59 13.08 14.51 0.56
CA ASP A 59 14.00 13.91 1.55
C ASP A 59 13.48 12.62 2.14
N GLY A 60 12.68 11.89 1.38
CA GLY A 60 12.14 10.62 1.86
C GLY A 60 11.10 10.74 2.94
N ARG A 61 10.66 11.95 3.29
CA ARG A 61 9.66 12.13 4.34
C ARG A 61 8.34 11.47 4.00
N ALA A 62 7.93 11.55 2.74
CA ALA A 62 6.68 10.94 2.31
C ALA A 62 6.76 9.42 2.44
N ASN A 63 7.89 8.83 2.02
CA ASN A 63 8.06 7.38 2.13
C ASN A 63 8.00 6.92 3.59
N ALA A 64 8.70 7.64 4.47
CA ALA A 64 8.71 7.30 5.89
C ALA A 64 7.31 7.43 6.50
N ALA A 65 6.58 8.50 6.15
CA ALA A 65 5.24 8.71 6.66
C ALA A 65 4.28 7.61 6.18
N ILE A 66 4.43 7.18 4.93
CA ILE A 66 3.61 6.11 4.37
C ILE A 66 3.88 4.79 5.09
N ILE A 67 5.16 4.47 5.29
CA ILE A 67 5.54 3.24 6.00
C ILE A 67 4.97 3.25 7.42
N GLN A 68 5.06 4.37 8.12
CA GLN A 68 4.50 4.50 9.46
C GLN A 68 2.98 4.30 9.46
N ALA A 69 2.29 4.91 8.51
CA ALA A 69 0.84 4.81 8.43
C ALA A 69 0.40 3.38 8.10
N LEU A 70 1.08 2.74 7.16
CA LEU A 70 0.76 1.36 6.79
C LEU A 70 1.03 0.41 7.96
N ALA A 71 2.16 0.58 8.63
CA ALA A 71 2.52 -0.28 9.75
C ALA A 71 1.51 -0.15 10.89
N ALA A 72 1.11 1.07 11.22
CA ALA A 72 0.12 1.30 12.27
C ALA A 72 -1.22 0.66 11.93
N TRP A 73 -1.65 0.81 10.67
CA TRP A 73 -2.91 0.22 10.22
C TRP A 73 -2.89 -1.29 10.26
N LEU A 74 -1.76 -1.88 9.87
CA LEU A 74 -1.62 -3.34 9.83
C LEU A 74 -1.24 -3.94 11.19
N GLY A 75 -0.85 -3.11 12.13
CA GLY A 75 -0.45 -3.60 13.45
C GLY A 75 0.91 -4.29 13.45
N ILE A 76 1.81 -3.86 12.58
CA ILE A 76 3.15 -4.42 12.46
C ILE A 76 4.19 -3.32 12.69
N LYS A 77 5.44 -3.73 12.83
CA LYS A 77 6.54 -2.78 12.95
C LYS A 77 6.85 -2.17 11.58
N PRO A 78 7.23 -0.90 11.52
CA PRO A 78 7.62 -0.30 10.25
C PRO A 78 8.72 -1.08 9.53
N ALA A 79 9.65 -1.68 10.27
CA ALA A 79 10.74 -2.44 9.68
C ALA A 79 10.26 -3.70 8.94
N ALA A 80 9.03 -4.14 9.18
CA ALA A 80 8.47 -5.28 8.46
C ALA A 80 8.08 -4.95 7.03
N LEU A 81 7.99 -3.66 6.70
CA LEU A 81 7.65 -3.21 5.35
C LEU A 81 8.92 -2.87 4.59
N THR A 82 9.08 -3.44 3.40
CA THR A 82 10.19 -3.11 2.51
C THR A 82 9.63 -2.42 1.29
N GLN A 83 10.11 -1.23 0.98
CA GLN A 83 9.67 -0.54 -0.23
C GLN A 83 10.43 -1.11 -1.41
N GLU A 84 9.69 -1.63 -2.37
CA GLU A 84 10.27 -2.30 -3.54
C GLU A 84 10.32 -1.41 -4.77
N ALA A 85 9.46 -0.42 -4.85
CA ALA A 85 9.41 0.43 -6.03
C ALA A 85 8.77 1.77 -5.70
N GLY A 86 9.02 2.75 -6.56
CA GLY A 86 8.35 4.04 -6.46
C GLY A 86 8.92 4.99 -5.42
N HIS A 87 10.22 4.90 -5.16
CA HIS A 87 10.83 5.75 -4.13
C HIS A 87 10.62 7.24 -4.39
N THR A 88 10.59 7.64 -5.66
CA THR A 88 10.37 9.04 -6.03
C THR A 88 9.08 9.25 -6.81
N ALA A 89 8.24 8.23 -6.90
CA ALA A 89 6.98 8.30 -7.64
C ALA A 89 5.81 8.29 -6.67
N ARG A 90 4.63 8.65 -7.18
CA ARG A 90 3.42 8.57 -6.37
C ARG A 90 2.91 7.14 -6.22
N ASP A 91 3.10 6.31 -7.24
CA ASP A 91 2.78 4.89 -7.15
C ASP A 91 3.94 4.19 -6.47
N LYS A 92 3.65 3.54 -5.35
CA LYS A 92 4.68 2.90 -4.53
C LYS A 92 4.26 1.48 -4.20
N LYS A 93 5.25 0.62 -4.09
CA LYS A 93 5.01 -0.80 -3.82
C LYS A 93 5.83 -1.22 -2.61
N PHE A 94 5.16 -1.93 -1.69
CA PHE A 94 5.77 -2.40 -0.45
C PHE A 94 5.53 -3.89 -0.31
N ARG A 95 6.45 -4.58 0.34
CA ARG A 95 6.32 -6.00 0.61
C ARG A 95 6.47 -6.29 2.10
N ILE A 96 5.65 -7.22 2.57
CA ILE A 96 5.77 -7.77 3.91
C ILE A 96 6.22 -9.21 3.73
N ALA A 97 7.50 -9.49 4.02
CA ALA A 97 8.08 -10.80 3.79
C ALA A 97 7.38 -11.86 4.63
N GLY A 98 7.08 -12.99 4.01
CA GLY A 98 6.48 -14.13 4.70
C GLY A 98 5.03 -13.97 5.08
N ALA A 99 4.39 -12.85 4.75
CA ALA A 99 3.00 -12.60 5.10
C ALA A 99 2.05 -13.09 4.01
N SER A 100 0.81 -13.35 4.41
CA SER A 100 -0.27 -13.69 3.48
C SER A 100 -1.40 -12.70 3.65
N ALA A 101 -2.33 -12.70 2.68
CA ALA A 101 -3.52 -11.84 2.77
C ALA A 101 -4.36 -12.20 3.99
N GLU A 102 -4.37 -13.47 4.36
CA GLU A 102 -5.15 -13.92 5.51
C GLU A 102 -4.68 -13.30 6.81
N ASP A 103 -3.38 -13.04 6.92
CA ASP A 103 -2.81 -12.40 8.11
C ASP A 103 -3.43 -11.03 8.38
N PHE A 104 -3.92 -10.37 7.34
CA PHE A 104 -4.48 -9.02 7.44
C PHE A 104 -5.89 -8.95 6.85
N ALA A 105 -6.65 -10.05 6.94
CA ALA A 105 -7.94 -10.15 6.27
C ALA A 105 -8.90 -9.01 6.63
N ALA A 106 -8.97 -8.65 7.89
CA ALA A 106 -9.89 -7.59 8.32
C ALA A 106 -9.49 -6.23 7.76
N GLN A 107 -8.19 -5.93 7.79
CA GLN A 107 -7.67 -4.67 7.27
C GLN A 107 -7.89 -4.58 5.77
N LEU A 108 -7.55 -5.64 5.04
CA LEU A 108 -7.72 -5.65 3.58
C LEU A 108 -9.18 -5.53 3.18
N ALA A 109 -10.07 -6.18 3.93
CA ALA A 109 -11.50 -6.13 3.64
C ALA A 109 -12.10 -4.73 3.85
N ALA A 110 -11.49 -3.93 4.72
CA ALA A 110 -11.99 -2.59 5.01
C ALA A 110 -11.91 -1.67 3.78
N PHE A 111 -11.05 -1.97 2.82
CA PHE A 111 -10.86 -1.16 1.63
C PHE A 111 -11.13 -1.96 0.36
N GLN A 112 -12.32 -2.50 0.27
CA GLN A 112 -12.78 -3.17 -0.96
C GLN A 112 -13.25 -2.12 -1.96
N PRO A 113 -12.96 -2.31 -3.24
CA PRO A 113 -13.48 -1.41 -4.27
C PRO A 113 -14.99 -1.50 -4.40
#